data_c1d60941c171ad5b727ef3a026ac7e99
#
_entry.id   c1d60941c171ad5b727ef3a026ac7e99
#
_cell.length_a   1.000
_cell.length_b   1.000
_cell.length_c   1.000
_cell.angle_alpha   90.00
_cell.angle_beta   90.00
_cell.angle_gamma   90.00
#
_symmetry.space_group_name_H-M   'P 1'
#
loop_
_entity.id
_entity.type
_entity.pdbx_description
1 polymer ?
#
loop_
_entity_poly.entity_id
_entity_poly.type
_entity_poly.pdbx_seq_one_letter_code
_entity_poly.pdbx_strand_id
1 'polypeptide(L)'
;MIMDKLRKILTSGGAVVLPTETVYGLFAQALNEEAVNNVYQLKQRPRDKAMNLNVSNLNDINFFSQNTPFFLEKLYNRFMPGPLTIILKANDNVPFWVNSGLDTVGFRVPNHVKTLQLISETGPLIGPSANISGNESGKKFSDIQAQFSVDLPGIEDDQALTGIDSTILDL
;
A
#
# COMPACT_ATOMS: atom_id res chain seq x y z
N MET A 1 15.78 -17.06 2.24
CA MET A 1 16.02 -15.62 2.42
C MET A 1 14.73 -14.90 2.70
N ILE A 2 14.80 -13.77 3.41
CA ILE A 2 13.60 -13.05 3.84
C ILE A 2 12.74 -12.60 2.65
N MET A 3 13.34 -12.07 1.57
CA MET A 3 12.59 -11.61 0.40
C MET A 3 11.80 -12.74 -0.26
N ASP A 4 12.38 -13.93 -0.38
CA ASP A 4 11.67 -15.09 -0.94
C ASP A 4 10.49 -15.51 -0.06
N LYS A 5 10.68 -15.50 1.25
CA LYS A 5 9.62 -15.81 2.21
C LYS A 5 8.45 -14.82 2.08
N LEU A 6 8.76 -13.53 2.04
CA LEU A 6 7.73 -12.49 1.93
C LEU A 6 7.00 -12.56 0.60
N ARG A 7 7.71 -12.82 -0.48
CA ARG A 7 7.11 -12.99 -1.81
C ARG A 7 6.11 -14.17 -1.81
N LYS A 8 6.49 -15.29 -1.21
CA LYS A 8 5.61 -16.46 -1.10
C LYS A 8 4.36 -16.17 -0.28
N ILE A 9 4.52 -15.45 0.84
CA ILE A 9 3.38 -15.06 1.68
C ILE A 9 2.43 -14.17 0.88
N LEU A 10 2.93 -13.16 0.19
CA LEU A 10 2.10 -12.25 -0.62
C LEU A 10 1.39 -13.01 -1.73
N THR A 11 2.09 -13.85 -2.47
CA THR A 11 1.48 -14.59 -3.59
C THR A 11 0.47 -15.64 -3.14
N SER A 12 0.53 -16.09 -1.90
CA SER A 12 -0.45 -17.01 -1.32
C SER A 12 -1.63 -16.29 -0.65
N GLY A 13 -1.70 -14.96 -0.71
CA GLY A 13 -2.80 -14.18 -0.16
C GLY A 13 -2.60 -13.72 1.28
N GLY A 14 -1.39 -13.84 1.81
CA GLY A 14 -1.07 -13.38 3.16
C GLY A 14 -0.70 -11.90 3.22
N ALA A 15 -0.53 -11.39 4.43
CA ALA A 15 -0.14 -10.01 4.69
C ALA A 15 1.25 -9.95 5.32
N VAL A 16 2.00 -8.89 5.00
CA VAL A 16 3.35 -8.66 5.50
C VAL A 16 3.50 -7.18 5.90
N VAL A 17 4.41 -6.91 6.84
CA VAL A 17 4.73 -5.56 7.28
C VAL A 17 5.98 -5.08 6.55
N LEU A 18 5.84 -4.01 5.79
CA LEU A 18 6.94 -3.48 4.99
C LEU A 18 7.18 -2.00 5.30
N PRO A 19 8.46 -1.58 5.32
CA PRO A 19 8.79 -0.18 5.50
C PRO A 19 8.54 0.61 4.22
N THR A 20 8.25 1.89 4.42
CA THR A 20 8.26 2.90 3.36
C THR A 20 9.15 4.04 3.82
N GLU A 21 9.16 5.19 3.13
CA GLU A 21 9.84 6.38 3.66
C GLU A 21 8.97 7.17 4.64
N THR A 22 7.71 6.77 4.84
CA THR A 22 6.79 7.44 5.77
C THR A 22 6.57 6.64 7.05
N VAL A 23 5.75 5.60 6.98
CA VAL A 23 5.44 4.68 8.09
C VAL A 23 5.48 3.25 7.55
N TYR A 24 5.47 2.27 8.46
CA TYR A 24 5.27 0.88 8.05
C TYR A 24 3.86 0.69 7.49
N GLY A 25 3.75 -0.10 6.44
CA GLY A 25 2.47 -0.51 5.88
C GLY A 25 2.20 -1.99 6.12
N LEU A 26 0.92 -2.34 6.17
CA LEU A 26 0.46 -3.71 6.17
C LEU A 26 0.06 -4.06 4.74
N PHE A 27 0.90 -4.84 4.05
CA PHE A 27 0.79 -5.06 2.61
C PHE A 27 0.18 -6.42 2.29
N ALA A 28 -0.68 -6.45 1.30
CA ALA A 28 -1.28 -7.65 0.74
C ALA A 28 -1.64 -7.43 -0.72
N GLN A 29 -1.86 -8.51 -1.48
CA GLN A 29 -2.22 -8.40 -2.89
C GLN A 29 -3.57 -7.70 -3.08
N ALA A 30 -3.58 -6.60 -3.83
CA ALA A 30 -4.78 -5.78 -4.05
C ALA A 30 -5.83 -6.50 -4.88
N LEU A 31 -5.41 -7.35 -5.82
CA LEU A 31 -6.32 -8.04 -6.72
C LEU A 31 -6.86 -9.36 -6.15
N ASN A 32 -6.48 -9.71 -4.92
CA ASN A 32 -6.97 -10.88 -4.22
C ASN A 32 -7.94 -10.43 -3.12
N GLU A 33 -9.22 -10.70 -3.32
CA GLU A 33 -10.28 -10.25 -2.40
C GLU A 33 -10.08 -10.76 -0.98
N GLU A 34 -9.71 -12.04 -0.83
CA GLU A 34 -9.49 -12.64 0.49
C GLU A 34 -8.31 -11.98 1.21
N ALA A 35 -7.24 -11.66 0.48
CA ALA A 35 -6.07 -10.98 1.03
C ALA A 35 -6.42 -9.58 1.53
N VAL A 36 -7.21 -8.83 0.77
CA VAL A 36 -7.68 -7.50 1.17
C VAL A 36 -8.59 -7.60 2.39
N ASN A 37 -9.53 -8.54 2.38
CA ASN A 37 -10.43 -8.76 3.52
C ASN A 37 -9.67 -9.09 4.80
N ASN A 38 -8.61 -9.90 4.70
CA ASN A 38 -7.76 -10.23 5.83
C ASN A 38 -7.11 -8.98 6.45
N VAL A 39 -6.65 -8.04 5.63
CA VAL A 39 -6.07 -6.78 6.12
C VAL A 39 -7.12 -5.93 6.84
N TYR A 40 -8.34 -5.82 6.29
CA TYR A 40 -9.43 -5.13 6.98
C TYR A 40 -9.69 -5.73 8.37
N GLN A 41 -9.72 -7.06 8.47
CA GLN A 41 -9.94 -7.76 9.73
C GLN A 41 -8.79 -7.54 10.71
N LEU A 42 -7.56 -7.69 10.26
CA LEU A 42 -6.37 -7.49 11.10
C LEU A 42 -6.33 -6.08 11.69
N LYS A 43 -6.67 -5.09 10.89
CA LYS A 43 -6.67 -3.68 11.31
C LYS A 43 -7.94 -3.28 12.07
N GLN A 44 -8.97 -4.10 12.08
CA GLN A 44 -10.30 -3.71 12.56
C GLN A 44 -10.77 -2.44 11.87
N ARG A 45 -10.51 -2.36 10.56
CA ARG A 45 -10.80 -1.19 9.74
C ARG A 45 -12.24 -1.25 9.23
N PRO A 46 -13.00 -0.14 9.27
CA PRO A 46 -14.32 -0.09 8.65
C PRO A 46 -14.24 -0.32 7.13
N ARG A 47 -15.16 -1.13 6.60
CA ARG A 47 -15.16 -1.51 5.19
C ARG A 47 -15.47 -0.35 4.24
N ASP A 48 -16.08 0.71 4.71
CA ASP A 48 -16.36 1.92 3.92
C ASP A 48 -15.12 2.80 3.75
N LYS A 49 -14.05 2.53 4.46
CA LYS A 49 -12.77 3.24 4.28
C LYS A 49 -11.96 2.60 3.18
N ALA A 50 -11.94 3.25 2.02
CA ALA A 50 -11.18 2.80 0.86
C ALA A 50 -9.68 2.67 1.14
N MET A 51 -9.03 1.79 0.39
CA MET A 51 -7.59 1.62 0.41
C MET A 51 -6.98 2.13 -0.89
N ASN A 52 -5.68 2.43 -0.85
CA ASN A 52 -4.92 2.87 -2.01
C ASN A 52 -4.23 1.69 -2.68
N LEU A 53 -3.91 1.87 -3.97
CA LEU A 53 -3.06 0.94 -4.70
C LEU A 53 -1.60 1.40 -4.60
N ASN A 54 -0.74 0.53 -4.10
CA ASN A 54 0.69 0.72 -4.14
C ASN A 54 1.23 0.01 -5.37
N VAL A 55 1.83 0.78 -6.25
CA VAL A 55 2.30 0.30 -7.56
C VAL A 55 3.78 0.64 -7.73
N SER A 56 4.43 0.08 -8.75
CA SER A 56 5.85 0.27 -8.97
C SER A 56 6.18 1.13 -10.19
N ASN A 57 5.19 1.50 -10.99
CA ASN A 57 5.42 2.23 -12.24
C ASN A 57 4.19 3.01 -12.70
N LEU A 58 4.40 3.92 -13.65
CA LEU A 58 3.34 4.76 -14.20
C LEU A 58 2.33 3.95 -15.02
N ASN A 59 2.76 2.89 -15.69
CA ASN A 59 1.85 2.06 -16.49
C ASN A 59 0.74 1.46 -15.63
N ASP A 60 1.06 1.04 -14.40
CA ASP A 60 0.05 0.50 -13.48
C ASP A 60 -0.95 1.59 -13.07
N ILE A 61 -0.48 2.82 -12.85
CA ILE A 61 -1.39 3.93 -12.54
C ILE A 61 -2.37 4.14 -13.70
N ASN A 62 -1.86 4.16 -14.92
CA ASN A 62 -2.71 4.31 -16.12
C ASN A 62 -3.67 3.14 -16.29
N PHE A 63 -3.24 1.92 -15.95
CA PHE A 63 -4.07 0.71 -16.09
C PHE A 63 -5.34 0.77 -15.23
N PHE A 64 -5.26 1.37 -14.04
CA PHE A 64 -6.36 1.41 -13.08
C PHE A 64 -7.11 2.74 -13.08
N SER A 65 -6.72 3.71 -13.89
CA SER A 65 -7.32 5.04 -13.90
C SER A 65 -7.88 5.40 -15.27
N GLN A 66 -8.72 6.44 -15.30
CA GLN A 66 -9.27 6.99 -16.54
C GLN A 66 -9.30 8.50 -16.49
N ASN A 67 -9.33 9.13 -17.66
CA ASN A 67 -9.37 10.59 -17.79
C ASN A 67 -8.28 11.27 -16.97
N THR A 68 -7.06 10.71 -17.06
CA THR A 68 -5.93 11.23 -16.29
C THR A 68 -5.54 12.63 -16.79
N PRO A 69 -5.10 13.53 -15.89
CA PRO A 69 -4.65 14.86 -16.31
C PRO A 69 -3.40 14.74 -17.18
N PHE A 70 -3.27 15.68 -18.13
CA PHE A 70 -2.15 15.66 -19.07
C PHE A 70 -0.77 15.80 -18.39
N PHE A 71 -0.74 16.36 -17.19
CA PHE A 71 0.50 16.53 -16.42
C PHE A 71 0.86 15.34 -15.51
N LEU A 72 0.11 14.23 -15.58
CA LEU A 72 0.34 13.08 -14.69
C LEU A 72 1.75 12.52 -14.81
N GLU A 73 2.25 12.32 -16.01
CA GLU A 73 3.60 11.79 -16.23
C GLU A 73 4.67 12.71 -15.62
N LYS A 74 4.53 14.01 -15.78
CA LYS A 74 5.46 15.00 -15.23
C LYS A 74 5.43 14.97 -13.70
N LEU A 75 4.26 14.86 -13.12
CA LEU A 75 4.07 14.75 -11.69
C LEU A 75 4.72 13.46 -11.15
N TYR A 76 4.50 12.36 -11.83
CA TYR A 76 5.10 11.06 -11.50
C TYR A 76 6.63 11.14 -11.52
N ASN A 77 7.19 11.65 -12.61
CA ASN A 77 8.65 11.71 -12.76
C ASN A 77 9.31 12.61 -11.71
N ARG A 78 8.60 13.60 -11.20
CA ARG A 78 9.15 14.52 -10.21
C ARG A 78 9.05 14.01 -8.77
N PHE A 79 7.97 13.32 -8.40
CA PHE A 79 7.64 13.01 -7.02
C PHE A 79 7.58 11.52 -6.68
N MET A 80 7.59 10.65 -7.67
CA MET A 80 7.49 9.21 -7.43
C MET A 80 8.75 8.46 -7.87
N PRO A 81 9.20 7.48 -7.10
CA PRO A 81 8.66 7.05 -5.80
C PRO A 81 8.83 8.13 -4.73
N GLY A 82 7.90 8.20 -3.80
CA GLY A 82 7.96 9.19 -2.73
C GLY A 82 6.68 9.31 -1.90
N PRO A 83 6.68 10.25 -0.94
CA PRO A 83 5.59 10.40 0.02
C PRO A 83 4.40 11.18 -0.57
N LEU A 84 3.93 10.77 -1.73
CA LEU A 84 2.80 11.37 -2.43
C LEU A 84 1.77 10.32 -2.76
N THR A 85 0.52 10.54 -2.35
CA THR A 85 -0.63 9.74 -2.75
C THR A 85 -1.46 10.58 -3.73
N ILE A 86 -1.66 10.06 -4.93
CA ILE A 86 -2.43 10.72 -5.99
C ILE A 86 -3.79 10.05 -6.08
N ILE A 87 -4.87 10.84 -6.02
CA ILE A 87 -6.23 10.33 -6.22
C ILE A 87 -6.67 10.65 -7.64
N LEU A 88 -7.04 9.62 -8.37
CA LEU A 88 -7.49 9.70 -9.77
C LEU A 88 -8.85 9.02 -9.94
N LYS A 89 -9.51 9.29 -11.05
CA LYS A 89 -10.72 8.54 -11.41
C LYS A 89 -10.37 7.09 -11.68
N ALA A 90 -11.08 6.19 -11.01
CA ALA A 90 -10.91 4.75 -11.18
C ALA A 90 -11.62 4.29 -12.46
N ASN A 91 -11.03 3.29 -13.13
CA ASN A 91 -11.72 2.58 -14.19
C ASN A 91 -12.20 1.21 -13.67
N ASP A 92 -12.78 0.40 -14.57
CA ASP A 92 -13.37 -0.89 -14.19
C ASP A 92 -12.35 -1.95 -13.76
N ASN A 93 -11.05 -1.70 -13.95
CA ASN A 93 -10.01 -2.61 -13.48
C ASN A 93 -9.79 -2.54 -11.96
N VAL A 94 -10.26 -1.48 -11.30
CA VAL A 94 -10.14 -1.35 -9.84
C VAL A 94 -11.20 -2.21 -9.16
N PRO A 95 -10.81 -3.23 -8.38
CA PRO A 95 -11.79 -4.04 -7.67
C PRO A 95 -12.54 -3.22 -6.60
N PHE A 96 -13.83 -3.49 -6.45
CA PHE A 96 -14.63 -2.77 -5.44
C PHE A 96 -14.12 -2.98 -4.01
N TRP A 97 -13.49 -4.11 -3.72
CA TRP A 97 -12.96 -4.38 -2.38
C TRP A 97 -11.73 -3.53 -2.03
N VAL A 98 -11.12 -2.87 -3.03
CA VAL A 98 -9.99 -1.95 -2.79
C VAL A 98 -10.50 -0.55 -2.44
N ASN A 99 -11.32 0.05 -3.31
CA ASN A 99 -11.75 1.45 -3.16
C ASN A 99 -13.17 1.61 -2.66
N SER A 100 -13.77 0.56 -2.10
CA SER A 100 -15.15 0.56 -1.57
C SER A 100 -16.21 0.96 -2.60
N GLY A 101 -15.95 0.68 -3.88
CA GLY A 101 -16.87 1.01 -4.98
C GLY A 101 -16.93 2.48 -5.34
N LEU A 102 -16.00 3.29 -4.85
CA LEU A 102 -15.93 4.72 -5.20
C LEU A 102 -15.54 4.91 -6.66
N ASP A 103 -15.80 6.09 -7.20
CA ASP A 103 -15.39 6.45 -8.56
C ASP A 103 -13.94 6.91 -8.64
N THR A 104 -13.24 6.95 -7.52
CA THR A 104 -11.83 7.33 -7.42
C THR A 104 -11.01 6.23 -6.78
N VAL A 105 -9.70 6.29 -6.99
CA VAL A 105 -8.71 5.41 -6.34
C VAL A 105 -7.43 6.18 -6.10
N GLY A 106 -6.81 5.96 -4.94
CA GLY A 106 -5.52 6.55 -4.61
C GLY A 106 -4.38 5.65 -5.06
N PHE A 107 -3.29 6.28 -5.51
CA PHE A 107 -2.07 5.59 -5.93
C PHE A 107 -0.87 6.10 -5.17
N ARG A 108 0.01 5.19 -4.82
CA ARG A 108 1.29 5.50 -4.21
C ARG A 108 2.38 4.63 -4.79
N VAL A 109 3.58 5.19 -4.93
CA VAL A 109 4.80 4.44 -5.25
C VAL A 109 5.76 4.66 -4.08
N PRO A 110 5.82 3.72 -3.12
CA PRO A 110 6.64 3.92 -1.92
C PRO A 110 8.13 3.92 -2.25
N ASN A 111 8.86 4.82 -1.60
CA ASN A 111 10.30 4.95 -1.82
C ASN A 111 11.09 4.11 -0.82
N HIS A 112 11.10 2.82 -1.04
CA HIS A 112 11.94 1.88 -0.31
C HIS A 112 12.29 0.73 -1.26
N VAL A 113 13.57 0.47 -1.43
CA VAL A 113 14.06 -0.45 -2.46
C VAL A 113 13.44 -1.85 -2.35
N LYS A 114 13.43 -2.43 -1.15
CA LYS A 114 12.91 -3.79 -0.94
C LYS A 114 11.39 -3.86 -1.10
N THR A 115 10.68 -2.87 -0.57
CA THR A 115 9.22 -2.79 -0.70
C THR A 115 8.82 -2.62 -2.15
N LEU A 116 9.51 -1.73 -2.87
CA LEU A 116 9.24 -1.50 -4.29
C LEU A 116 9.53 -2.74 -5.13
N GLN A 117 10.60 -3.47 -4.79
CA GLN A 117 10.93 -4.74 -5.45
C GLN A 117 9.80 -5.77 -5.28
N LEU A 118 9.28 -5.92 -4.08
CA LEU A 118 8.16 -6.85 -3.83
C LEU A 118 6.92 -6.45 -4.62
N ILE A 119 6.59 -5.17 -4.68
CA ILE A 119 5.46 -4.69 -5.49
C ILE A 119 5.67 -5.04 -6.97
N SER A 120 6.86 -4.79 -7.51
CA SER A 120 7.14 -5.09 -8.91
C SER A 120 7.06 -6.59 -9.24
N GLU A 121 7.39 -7.44 -8.29
CA GLU A 121 7.41 -8.90 -8.48
C GLU A 121 6.05 -9.56 -8.23
N THR A 122 5.24 -9.01 -7.32
CA THR A 122 3.95 -9.62 -6.92
C THR A 122 2.73 -8.91 -7.46
N GLY A 123 2.90 -7.76 -8.10
CA GLY A 123 1.81 -6.92 -8.61
C GLY A 123 1.35 -5.89 -7.59
N PRO A 124 0.30 -5.12 -7.92
CA PRO A 124 -0.19 -4.08 -7.03
C PRO A 124 -0.56 -4.60 -5.65
N LEU A 125 -0.16 -3.87 -4.62
CA LEU A 125 -0.47 -4.21 -3.23
C LEU A 125 -1.33 -3.10 -2.61
N ILE A 126 -2.25 -3.46 -1.72
CA ILE A 126 -2.74 -2.51 -0.74
C ILE A 126 -1.69 -2.41 0.36
N GLY A 127 -1.60 -1.26 1.02
CA GLY A 127 -0.58 -1.04 2.04
C GLY A 127 -0.98 0.06 3.01
N PRO A 128 -2.12 -0.08 3.70
CA PRO A 128 -2.48 0.88 4.73
C PRO A 128 -1.46 0.87 5.86
N SER A 129 -1.44 1.90 6.69
CA SER A 129 -0.52 1.96 7.83
C SER A 129 -0.65 0.73 8.72
N ALA A 130 0.48 0.22 9.21
CA ALA A 130 0.52 -1.01 10.02
C ALA A 130 0.16 -0.71 11.48
N ASN A 131 -1.12 -0.52 11.73
CA ASN A 131 -1.68 -0.27 13.05
C ASN A 131 -3.14 -0.75 13.10
N ILE A 132 -3.63 -1.04 14.29
CA ILE A 132 -5.07 -1.21 14.49
C ILE A 132 -5.73 0.14 14.24
N SER A 133 -6.84 0.18 13.48
CA SER A 133 -7.52 1.41 13.11
C SER A 133 -7.87 2.25 14.34
N GLY A 134 -7.53 3.55 14.29
CA GLY A 134 -7.70 4.47 15.41
C GLY A 134 -6.48 4.64 16.30
N ASN A 135 -5.52 3.72 16.24
CA ASN A 135 -4.25 3.85 16.94
C ASN A 135 -3.24 4.63 16.08
N GLU A 136 -2.17 5.11 16.70
CA GLU A 136 -1.09 5.77 15.96
C GLU A 136 -0.41 4.78 15.01
N SER A 137 0.02 5.29 13.85
CA SER A 137 0.83 4.54 12.91
C SER A 137 2.15 4.14 13.56
N GLY A 138 2.51 2.87 13.44
CA GLY A 138 3.74 2.36 14.00
C GLY A 138 4.98 2.91 13.30
N LYS A 139 5.93 3.38 14.10
CA LYS A 139 7.22 3.90 13.63
C LYS A 139 8.36 2.94 13.94
N LYS A 140 8.09 1.92 14.74
CA LYS A 140 9.04 0.87 15.10
C LYS A 140 8.42 -0.49 14.81
N PHE A 141 9.21 -1.34 14.18
CA PHE A 141 8.77 -2.69 13.82
C PHE A 141 8.31 -3.48 15.05
N SER A 142 9.04 -3.38 16.16
CA SER A 142 8.70 -4.07 17.40
C SER A 142 7.33 -3.65 17.98
N ASP A 143 6.99 -2.36 17.89
CA ASP A 143 5.71 -1.85 18.36
C ASP A 143 4.55 -2.39 17.52
N ILE A 144 4.77 -2.53 16.23
CA ILE A 144 3.77 -3.10 15.30
C ILE A 144 3.52 -4.56 15.64
N GLN A 145 4.58 -5.34 15.85
CA GLN A 145 4.44 -6.75 16.21
C GLN A 145 3.66 -6.94 17.52
N ALA A 146 3.86 -6.03 18.47
CA ALA A 146 3.16 -6.08 19.75
C ALA A 146 1.67 -5.71 19.64
N GLN A 147 1.30 -4.94 18.63
CA GLN A 147 -0.07 -4.45 18.45
C GLN A 147 -1.01 -5.50 17.88
N PHE A 148 -0.51 -6.40 17.05
CA PHE A 148 -1.31 -7.42 16.41
C PHE A 148 -1.26 -8.74 17.19
N SER A 149 -2.37 -9.48 17.20
CA SER A 149 -2.48 -10.77 17.91
C SER A 149 -1.89 -11.94 17.12
N VAL A 150 -1.49 -11.71 15.88
CA VAL A 150 -0.91 -12.74 15.01
C VAL A 150 0.52 -12.34 14.66
N ASP A 151 1.34 -13.33 14.30
CA ASP A 151 2.70 -13.06 13.83
C ASP A 151 2.64 -12.53 12.40
N LEU A 152 3.16 -11.33 12.20
CA LEU A 152 3.19 -10.67 10.89
C LEU A 152 4.64 -10.55 10.44
N PRO A 153 5.09 -11.42 9.54
CA PRO A 153 6.46 -11.31 9.02
C PRO A 153 6.62 -10.03 8.19
N GLY A 154 7.85 -9.54 8.14
CA GLY A 154 8.11 -8.30 7.43
C GLY A 154 9.58 -7.95 7.40
N ILE A 155 9.86 -6.70 7.03
CA ILE A 155 11.20 -6.14 6.96
C ILE A 155 11.33 -5.04 8.02
N GLU A 156 12.27 -5.20 8.93
CA GLU A 156 12.58 -4.17 9.93
C GLU A 156 13.57 -3.16 9.33
N ASP A 157 13.17 -1.90 9.28
CA ASP A 157 14.02 -0.80 8.83
C ASP A 157 13.49 0.52 9.38
N ASP A 158 13.57 0.67 10.71
CA ASP A 158 13.02 1.83 11.40
C ASP A 158 13.64 3.15 10.94
N GLN A 159 14.90 3.12 10.53
CA GLN A 159 15.64 4.32 10.12
C GLN A 159 15.18 4.89 8.78
N ALA A 160 14.52 4.09 7.95
CA ALA A 160 14.01 4.55 6.66
C ALA A 160 12.79 5.46 6.80
N LEU A 161 12.12 5.46 7.95
CA LEU A 161 10.83 6.12 8.15
C LEU A 161 10.98 7.54 8.67
N THR A 162 10.23 8.49 8.08
CA THR A 162 10.09 9.85 8.62
C THR A 162 9.08 9.90 9.77
N GLY A 163 8.14 8.95 9.79
CA GLY A 163 7.01 8.95 10.72
C GLY A 163 5.91 9.94 10.36
N ILE A 164 5.98 10.53 9.16
CA ILE A 164 5.01 11.51 8.66
C ILE A 164 4.28 10.86 7.48
N ASP A 165 2.95 10.88 7.52
CA ASP A 165 2.12 10.32 6.46
C ASP A 165 2.33 11.04 5.12
N SER A 166 2.00 10.36 4.01
CA SER A 166 2.14 10.93 2.68
C SER A 166 1.20 12.12 2.46
N THR A 167 1.62 13.03 1.58
CA THR A 167 0.76 14.10 1.10
C THR A 167 -0.27 13.53 0.13
N ILE A 168 -1.53 13.91 0.30
CA ILE A 168 -2.61 13.47 -0.57
C ILE A 168 -2.94 14.59 -1.57
N LEU A 169 -2.91 14.26 -2.85
CA LEU A 169 -3.25 15.16 -3.93
C LEU A 169 -4.42 14.58 -4.72
N ASP A 170 -5.56 15.25 -4.64
CA ASP A 170 -6.77 14.84 -5.36
C ASP A 170 -6.80 15.55 -6.72
N LEU A 171 -6.70 14.81 -7.77
CA LEU A 171 -6.72 15.27 -9.14
C LEU A 171 -8.09 14.98 -9.78
#